data_2273f4f685da9203a1c646d036c8d85f
#
_entry.id   2273f4f685da9203a1c646d036c8d85f
#
_cell.length_a   1.000
_cell.length_b   1.000
_cell.length_c   1.000
_cell.angle_alpha   90.00
_cell.angle_beta   90.00
_cell.angle_gamma   90.00
#
_symmetry.space_group_name_H-M   'P 1'
#
loop_
_entity.id
_entity.type
_entity.pdbx_description
1 polymer ?
#
loop_
_entity_poly.entity_id
_entity_poly.type
_entity_poly.pdbx_seq_one_letter_code
_entity_poly.pdbx_strand_id
1 'polypeptide(L)'
;MNPFKEKAKKPEDYFESLKDLYPVPYDKRTTDPYTKARIVLACGAEYEANWHSHQMQRHISDPDLRRDLATVRFVEKQQQQKLAQLKPVDESILETTITYEQLAVDLTAGMAREESNFYVKKALDFALLEDFDHLYRYADLLDNDYGIHAERLVGKYTEIMPARPTIAHHRHPIDNVKRNISAKTADLKTVLNTMIITAAEQQTMNFYMNVAANYKNDAGRRLYEEICLVEEEHVTQYGSLIDTSCDLIECTLMHEYTECYLYWSNFVTETDPAIKKIWERYFEIELSHLHAAERLLKKYDKKDYTAVIPDAEFPEALSLHENIDYVRDIIRDTAQYTGKLTDYKDISDLEDDDRFFAFNADFTKPADQNPAHAVIRDYIIKNGTDYRFETKEHPLKRMQDRKTDDTEIGTIKSAAKSTGFTPAKPQKKSKQAEK
;
A
#
# COMPACT_ATOMS: atom_id res chain seq x y z
N MET A 1 -8.76 -10.46 -22.83
CA MET A 1 -8.12 -11.80 -22.95
C MET A 1 -8.65 -12.69 -21.83
N ASN A 2 -9.03 -13.94 -22.15
CA ASN A 2 -9.47 -14.90 -21.12
C ASN A 2 -8.31 -15.88 -20.83
N PRO A 3 -7.71 -15.84 -19.62
CA PRO A 3 -6.52 -16.65 -19.32
C PRO A 3 -6.80 -18.15 -19.27
N PHE A 4 -8.03 -18.59 -19.00
CA PHE A 4 -8.40 -20.01 -19.04
C PHE A 4 -8.38 -20.62 -20.44
N LYS A 5 -8.33 -19.81 -21.50
CA LYS A 5 -8.22 -20.25 -22.89
C LYS A 5 -6.79 -20.29 -23.40
N GLU A 6 -5.86 -19.75 -22.63
CA GLU A 6 -4.43 -19.74 -22.98
C GLU A 6 -3.78 -21.08 -22.65
N LYS A 7 -2.67 -21.37 -23.33
CA LYS A 7 -1.91 -22.61 -23.10
C LYS A 7 -0.99 -22.42 -21.89
N ALA A 8 -0.99 -23.39 -20.99
CA ALA A 8 -0.11 -23.42 -19.84
C ALA A 8 0.68 -24.75 -19.76
N LYS A 9 1.90 -24.66 -19.23
CA LYS A 9 2.70 -25.82 -18.82
C LYS A 9 2.28 -26.26 -17.42
N LYS A 10 2.91 -27.29 -16.88
CA LYS A 10 2.72 -27.68 -15.48
C LYS A 10 3.59 -26.82 -14.56
N PRO A 11 3.19 -26.56 -13.30
CA PRO A 11 4.01 -25.79 -12.35
C PRO A 11 5.44 -26.35 -12.22
N GLU A 12 5.62 -27.67 -12.21
CA GLU A 12 6.94 -28.30 -12.09
C GLU A 12 7.90 -27.98 -13.25
N ASP A 13 7.39 -27.60 -14.42
CA ASP A 13 8.20 -27.20 -15.57
C ASP A 13 8.88 -25.83 -15.37
N TYR A 14 8.51 -25.13 -14.30
CA TYR A 14 9.02 -23.80 -13.95
C TYR A 14 9.98 -23.79 -12.77
N PHE A 15 10.32 -24.95 -12.19
CA PHE A 15 11.32 -25.00 -11.12
C PHE A 15 12.67 -24.46 -11.59
N GLU A 16 13.17 -23.46 -10.88
CA GLU A 16 14.46 -22.82 -11.16
C GLU A 16 15.55 -23.35 -10.21
N SER A 17 16.78 -23.38 -10.68
CA SER A 17 17.93 -23.67 -9.83
C SER A 17 18.33 -22.45 -8.99
N LEU A 18 19.01 -22.65 -7.85
CA LEU A 18 19.41 -21.55 -6.99
C LEU A 18 20.22 -20.47 -7.73
N LYS A 19 21.05 -20.84 -8.72
CA LYS A 19 21.83 -19.88 -9.50
C LYS A 19 20.96 -18.96 -10.38
N ASP A 20 19.76 -19.42 -10.78
CA ASP A 20 18.87 -18.69 -11.65
C ASP A 20 17.95 -17.72 -10.86
N LEU A 21 18.01 -17.79 -9.53
CA LEU A 21 17.28 -16.91 -8.61
C LEU A 21 18.02 -15.59 -8.29
N TYR A 22 19.13 -15.33 -8.95
CA TYR A 22 19.91 -14.11 -8.79
C TYR A 22 19.87 -13.28 -10.08
N PRO A 23 18.81 -12.48 -10.29
CA PRO A 23 18.72 -11.59 -11.45
C PRO A 23 19.73 -10.46 -11.36
N VAL A 24 19.96 -9.77 -12.47
CA VAL A 24 20.70 -8.51 -12.47
C VAL A 24 19.81 -7.44 -11.84
N PRO A 25 20.23 -6.77 -10.76
CA PRO A 25 19.47 -5.70 -10.13
C PRO A 25 19.24 -4.53 -11.09
N TYR A 26 18.13 -3.81 -10.88
CA TYR A 26 17.89 -2.57 -11.62
C TYR A 26 18.89 -1.47 -11.21
N ASP A 27 19.08 -0.46 -12.05
CA ASP A 27 19.84 0.74 -11.68
C ASP A 27 18.92 1.74 -10.96
N LYS A 28 19.12 1.97 -9.67
CA LYS A 28 18.29 2.85 -8.85
C LYS A 28 18.19 4.30 -9.35
N ARG A 29 19.15 4.75 -10.19
CA ARG A 29 19.23 6.14 -10.67
C ARG A 29 18.50 6.36 -12.00
N THR A 30 18.42 5.32 -12.83
CA THR A 30 17.90 5.41 -14.20
C THR A 30 16.59 4.64 -14.40
N THR A 31 16.30 3.68 -13.54
CA THR A 31 15.05 2.91 -13.60
C THR A 31 13.86 3.80 -13.24
N ASP A 32 12.82 3.72 -14.07
CA ASP A 32 11.58 4.46 -13.86
C ASP A 32 10.95 4.14 -12.49
N PRO A 33 10.45 5.14 -11.75
CA PRO A 33 9.82 4.93 -10.45
C PRO A 33 8.68 3.89 -10.48
N TYR A 34 7.85 3.89 -11.53
CA TYR A 34 6.77 2.91 -11.63
C TYR A 34 7.23 1.49 -11.96
N THR A 35 8.39 1.31 -12.60
CA THR A 35 9.01 -0.02 -12.70
C THR A 35 9.37 -0.56 -11.30
N LYS A 36 9.95 0.28 -10.43
CA LYS A 36 10.25 -0.09 -9.04
C LYS A 36 8.97 -0.38 -8.26
N ALA A 37 7.95 0.45 -8.41
CA ALA A 37 6.64 0.26 -7.78
C ALA A 37 5.99 -1.07 -8.19
N ARG A 38 6.05 -1.45 -9.48
CA ARG A 38 5.56 -2.76 -9.95
C ARG A 38 6.32 -3.93 -9.31
N ILE A 39 7.64 -3.81 -9.13
CA ILE A 39 8.44 -4.84 -8.45
C ILE A 39 7.99 -5.00 -7.00
N VAL A 40 7.76 -3.90 -6.29
CA VAL A 40 7.25 -3.92 -4.90
C VAL A 40 5.86 -4.56 -4.85
N LEU A 41 4.94 -4.15 -5.72
CA LEU A 41 3.59 -4.70 -5.78
C LEU A 41 3.61 -6.21 -6.06
N ALA A 42 4.41 -6.65 -7.02
CA ALA A 42 4.55 -8.06 -7.34
C ALA A 42 5.15 -8.87 -6.18
N CYS A 43 6.13 -8.31 -5.43
CA CYS A 43 6.62 -8.95 -4.19
C CYS A 43 5.50 -9.12 -3.16
N GLY A 44 4.55 -8.20 -3.10
CA GLY A 44 3.38 -8.26 -2.23
C GLY A 44 2.40 -9.36 -2.65
N ALA A 45 2.10 -9.47 -3.93
CA ALA A 45 1.26 -10.53 -4.48
C ALA A 45 1.83 -11.92 -4.16
N GLU A 46 3.10 -12.15 -4.45
CA GLU A 46 3.80 -13.40 -4.13
C GLU A 46 3.85 -13.72 -2.61
N TYR A 47 3.92 -12.67 -1.77
CA TYR A 47 3.84 -12.87 -0.33
C TYR A 47 2.45 -13.37 0.07
N GLU A 48 1.41 -12.72 -0.45
CA GLU A 48 0.01 -13.08 -0.18
C GLU A 48 -0.30 -14.49 -0.70
N ALA A 49 0.16 -14.86 -1.89
CA ALA A 49 0.05 -16.20 -2.45
C ALA A 49 0.62 -17.27 -1.52
N ASN A 50 1.85 -17.08 -1.07
CA ASN A 50 2.51 -17.97 -0.14
C ASN A 50 1.74 -18.08 1.19
N TRP A 51 1.29 -16.94 1.73
CA TRP A 51 0.55 -16.90 2.99
C TRP A 51 -0.82 -17.59 2.85
N HIS A 52 -1.59 -17.27 1.81
CA HIS A 52 -2.88 -17.89 1.50
C HIS A 52 -2.75 -19.41 1.37
N SER A 53 -1.81 -19.87 0.56
CA SER A 53 -1.56 -21.30 0.32
C SER A 53 -1.15 -22.04 1.61
N HIS A 54 -0.35 -21.41 2.49
CA HIS A 54 -0.02 -21.97 3.79
C HIS A 54 -1.23 -22.05 4.74
N GLN A 55 -2.09 -21.03 4.77
CA GLN A 55 -3.30 -21.06 5.59
C GLN A 55 -4.28 -22.12 5.07
N MET A 56 -4.51 -22.15 3.75
CA MET A 56 -5.38 -23.14 3.13
C MET A 56 -4.97 -24.58 3.49
N GLN A 57 -3.68 -24.92 3.35
CA GLN A 57 -3.23 -26.29 3.65
C GLN A 57 -3.42 -26.71 5.11
N ARG A 58 -3.52 -25.77 6.06
CA ARG A 58 -3.76 -26.07 7.49
C ARG A 58 -5.19 -26.54 7.75
N HIS A 59 -6.11 -26.28 6.82
CA HIS A 59 -7.52 -26.68 6.89
C HIS A 59 -7.85 -27.88 6.01
N ILE A 60 -6.87 -28.45 5.30
CA ILE A 60 -7.05 -29.57 4.37
C ILE A 60 -6.39 -30.82 4.92
N SER A 61 -7.13 -31.92 4.97
CA SER A 61 -6.62 -33.24 5.36
C SER A 61 -6.13 -34.10 4.19
N ASP A 62 -6.63 -33.84 2.96
CA ASP A 62 -6.26 -34.60 1.76
C ASP A 62 -4.77 -34.38 1.41
N PRO A 63 -3.95 -35.45 1.40
CA PRO A 63 -2.51 -35.32 1.18
C PRO A 63 -2.14 -34.96 -0.25
N ASP A 64 -2.98 -35.32 -1.23
CA ASP A 64 -2.69 -35.05 -2.64
C ASP A 64 -2.95 -33.56 -2.94
N LEU A 65 -4.07 -33.02 -2.45
CA LEU A 65 -4.34 -31.58 -2.53
C LEU A 65 -3.24 -30.77 -1.84
N ARG A 66 -2.77 -31.20 -0.66
CA ARG A 66 -1.65 -30.53 0.02
C ARG A 66 -0.35 -30.56 -0.78
N ARG A 67 -0.08 -31.62 -1.54
CA ARG A 67 1.09 -31.70 -2.43
C ARG A 67 0.95 -30.79 -3.64
N ASP A 68 -0.24 -30.74 -4.25
CA ASP A 68 -0.52 -29.86 -5.39
C ASP A 68 -0.29 -28.38 -4.97
N LEU A 69 -0.85 -27.95 -3.82
CA LEU A 69 -0.61 -26.62 -3.26
C LEU A 69 0.87 -26.36 -2.94
N ALA A 70 1.60 -27.35 -2.43
CA ALA A 70 3.02 -27.19 -2.13
C ALA A 70 3.87 -27.02 -3.39
N THR A 71 3.46 -27.62 -4.51
CA THR A 71 4.14 -27.49 -5.79
C THR A 71 4.01 -26.07 -6.34
N VAL A 72 2.80 -25.50 -6.37
CA VAL A 72 2.54 -24.12 -6.77
C VAL A 72 3.31 -23.16 -5.87
N ARG A 73 3.10 -23.25 -4.57
CA ARG A 73 3.78 -22.40 -3.57
C ARG A 73 5.31 -22.42 -3.66
N PHE A 74 5.91 -23.52 -4.09
CA PHE A 74 7.36 -23.59 -4.27
C PHE A 74 7.81 -22.70 -5.44
N VAL A 75 7.05 -22.64 -6.54
CA VAL A 75 7.34 -21.75 -7.67
C VAL A 75 7.14 -20.28 -7.27
N GLU A 76 6.03 -19.95 -6.65
CA GLU A 76 5.73 -18.60 -6.16
C GLU A 76 6.82 -18.09 -5.20
N LYS A 77 7.31 -18.97 -4.32
CA LYS A 77 8.42 -18.59 -3.45
C LYS A 77 9.72 -18.29 -4.22
N GLN A 78 9.97 -18.98 -5.33
CA GLN A 78 11.09 -18.67 -6.21
C GLN A 78 10.87 -17.33 -6.94
N GLN A 79 9.65 -17.03 -7.38
CA GLN A 79 9.29 -15.75 -7.98
C GLN A 79 9.51 -14.60 -7.01
N GLN A 80 8.95 -14.69 -5.80
CA GLN A 80 9.13 -13.70 -4.73
C GLN A 80 10.61 -13.46 -4.44
N GLN A 81 11.40 -14.52 -4.29
CA GLN A 81 12.83 -14.42 -4.01
C GLN A 81 13.57 -13.69 -5.12
N LYS A 82 13.26 -13.99 -6.37
CA LYS A 82 13.89 -13.36 -7.53
C LYS A 82 13.50 -11.89 -7.68
N LEU A 83 12.22 -11.54 -7.44
CA LEU A 83 11.76 -10.15 -7.40
C LEU A 83 12.48 -9.35 -6.32
N ALA A 84 12.59 -9.89 -5.12
CA ALA A 84 13.29 -9.24 -4.02
C ALA A 84 14.79 -8.98 -4.32
N GLN A 85 15.43 -9.82 -5.14
CA GLN A 85 16.82 -9.66 -5.56
C GLN A 85 17.00 -8.63 -6.71
N LEU A 86 15.93 -8.12 -7.31
CA LEU A 86 16.04 -7.04 -8.29
C LEU A 86 16.45 -5.70 -7.65
N LYS A 87 16.23 -5.53 -6.34
CA LYS A 87 16.67 -4.33 -5.63
C LYS A 87 18.19 -4.27 -5.52
N PRO A 88 18.84 -3.15 -5.90
CA PRO A 88 20.29 -3.02 -5.78
C PRO A 88 20.73 -2.82 -4.33
N VAL A 89 21.92 -3.29 -4.00
CA VAL A 89 22.47 -3.27 -2.63
C VAL A 89 22.76 -1.86 -2.10
N ASP A 90 22.91 -0.88 -2.97
CA ASP A 90 23.15 0.52 -2.62
C ASP A 90 21.89 1.37 -2.49
N GLU A 91 20.71 0.76 -2.64
CA GLU A 91 19.43 1.40 -2.33
C GLU A 91 19.12 1.25 -0.83
N SER A 92 19.04 2.37 -0.14
CA SER A 92 18.77 2.38 1.30
C SER A 92 17.33 1.96 1.63
N ILE A 93 17.11 1.58 2.89
CA ILE A 93 15.77 1.26 3.41
C ILE A 93 14.78 2.39 3.10
N LEU A 94 15.15 3.66 3.34
CA LEU A 94 14.26 4.80 3.08
C LEU A 94 14.02 5.07 1.59
N GLU A 95 15.01 4.89 0.72
CA GLU A 95 14.77 4.99 -0.73
C GLU A 95 13.74 3.94 -1.18
N THR A 96 13.85 2.73 -0.67
CA THR A 96 12.85 1.67 -0.89
C THR A 96 11.49 2.05 -0.30
N THR A 97 11.44 2.60 0.91
CA THR A 97 10.20 3.07 1.57
C THR A 97 9.49 4.13 0.73
N ILE A 98 10.23 5.10 0.16
CA ILE A 98 9.61 6.08 -0.75
C ILE A 98 8.96 5.40 -1.97
N THR A 99 9.52 4.28 -2.45
CA THR A 99 8.88 3.51 -3.53
C THR A 99 7.60 2.82 -3.05
N TYR A 100 7.57 2.30 -1.81
CA TYR A 100 6.36 1.72 -1.21
C TYR A 100 5.24 2.76 -1.11
N GLU A 101 5.55 3.93 -0.56
CA GLU A 101 4.55 5.00 -0.40
C GLU A 101 4.11 5.59 -1.75
N GLN A 102 5.00 5.72 -2.71
CA GLN A 102 4.60 6.11 -4.07
C GLN A 102 3.66 5.09 -4.70
N LEU A 103 3.94 3.79 -4.52
CA LEU A 103 3.04 2.73 -4.96
C LEU A 103 1.67 2.87 -4.30
N ALA A 104 1.64 2.99 -2.96
CA ALA A 104 0.41 3.11 -2.20
C ALA A 104 -0.44 4.28 -2.70
N VAL A 105 0.15 5.47 -2.84
CA VAL A 105 -0.55 6.67 -3.34
C VAL A 105 -1.09 6.48 -4.77
N ASP A 106 -0.24 6.09 -5.72
CA ASP A 106 -0.63 6.08 -7.13
C ASP A 106 -1.47 4.86 -7.51
N LEU A 107 -1.29 3.72 -6.84
CA LEU A 107 -2.15 2.55 -7.00
C LEU A 107 -3.56 2.84 -6.47
N THR A 108 -3.65 3.34 -5.24
CA THR A 108 -4.92 3.64 -4.57
C THR A 108 -5.69 4.74 -5.30
N ALA A 109 -5.01 5.82 -5.70
CA ALA A 109 -5.63 6.90 -6.48
C ALA A 109 -6.10 6.43 -7.87
N GLY A 110 -5.30 5.62 -8.56
CA GLY A 110 -5.66 5.04 -9.85
C GLY A 110 -6.89 4.15 -9.76
N MET A 111 -6.90 3.23 -8.77
CA MET A 111 -8.06 2.38 -8.50
C MET A 111 -9.30 3.22 -8.15
N ALA A 112 -9.19 4.18 -7.24
CA ALA A 112 -10.31 4.99 -6.78
C ALA A 112 -10.96 5.82 -7.90
N ARG A 113 -10.16 6.33 -8.83
CA ARG A 113 -10.68 7.09 -9.99
C ARG A 113 -11.58 6.26 -10.90
N GLU A 114 -11.28 4.98 -11.03
CA GLU A 114 -11.95 4.08 -11.97
C GLU A 114 -12.95 3.16 -11.28
N GLU A 115 -13.00 3.16 -9.94
CA GLU A 115 -13.85 2.26 -9.16
C GLU A 115 -15.34 2.62 -9.31
N SER A 116 -16.12 1.66 -9.83
CA SER A 116 -17.57 1.79 -10.05
C SER A 116 -18.37 1.59 -8.77
N ASN A 117 -17.85 0.81 -7.82
CA ASN A 117 -18.50 0.57 -6.54
C ASN A 117 -18.21 1.71 -5.58
N PHE A 118 -19.21 2.55 -5.35
CA PHE A 118 -19.08 3.74 -4.50
C PHE A 118 -18.59 3.44 -3.07
N TYR A 119 -18.94 2.28 -2.51
CA TYR A 119 -18.53 1.89 -1.18
C TYR A 119 -17.03 1.54 -1.12
N VAL A 120 -16.53 0.80 -2.11
CA VAL A 120 -15.10 0.50 -2.25
C VAL A 120 -14.32 1.76 -2.59
N LYS A 121 -14.83 2.60 -3.50
CA LYS A 121 -14.23 3.91 -3.81
C LYS A 121 -14.00 4.75 -2.56
N LYS A 122 -15.01 4.85 -1.66
CA LYS A 122 -14.85 5.58 -0.40
C LYS A 122 -13.74 5.01 0.49
N ALA A 123 -13.58 3.70 0.52
CA ALA A 123 -12.50 3.08 1.29
C ALA A 123 -11.12 3.42 0.70
N LEU A 124 -11.00 3.40 -0.63
CA LEU A 124 -9.78 3.81 -1.31
C LEU A 124 -9.46 5.30 -1.08
N ASP A 125 -10.44 6.19 -1.26
CA ASP A 125 -10.28 7.63 -1.03
C ASP A 125 -9.87 7.95 0.42
N PHE A 126 -10.37 7.17 1.37
CA PHE A 126 -10.04 7.36 2.79
C PHE A 126 -8.58 6.99 3.09
N ALA A 127 -8.13 5.80 2.72
CA ALA A 127 -6.77 5.34 3.00
C ALA A 127 -5.72 6.10 2.18
N LEU A 128 -6.03 6.47 0.94
CA LEU A 128 -5.14 7.26 0.07
C LEU A 128 -4.50 8.47 0.77
N LEU A 129 -5.25 9.15 1.65
CA LEU A 129 -4.72 10.33 2.34
C LEU A 129 -3.77 9.98 3.47
N GLU A 130 -3.88 8.80 4.04
CA GLU A 130 -2.94 8.30 5.04
C GLU A 130 -1.63 7.93 4.34
N ASP A 131 -1.66 7.18 3.25
CA ASP A 131 -0.48 6.86 2.44
C ASP A 131 0.23 8.11 1.92
N PHE A 132 -0.55 9.08 1.45
CA PHE A 132 0.00 10.35 0.97
C PHE A 132 0.73 11.12 2.07
N ASP A 133 0.19 11.13 3.29
CA ASP A 133 0.83 11.74 4.45
C ASP A 133 2.03 10.93 4.95
N HIS A 134 1.99 9.59 4.85
CA HIS A 134 3.15 8.73 5.13
C HIS A 134 4.32 9.05 4.20
N LEU A 135 4.07 9.20 2.91
CA LEU A 135 5.07 9.63 1.93
C LEU A 135 5.74 10.94 2.36
N TYR A 136 4.97 11.92 2.84
CA TYR A 136 5.49 13.19 3.35
C TYR A 136 6.41 12.98 4.56
N ARG A 137 6.02 12.17 5.54
CA ARG A 137 6.77 11.92 6.77
C ARG A 137 8.08 11.18 6.50
N TYR A 138 8.04 10.17 5.64
CA TYR A 138 9.25 9.46 5.21
C TYR A 138 10.15 10.33 4.32
N ALA A 139 9.60 11.26 3.54
CA ALA A 139 10.39 12.23 2.78
C ALA A 139 11.19 13.16 3.72
N ASP A 140 10.59 13.65 4.81
CA ASP A 140 11.29 14.42 5.83
C ASP A 140 12.38 13.59 6.53
N LEU A 141 12.10 12.35 6.87
CA LEU A 141 13.08 11.45 7.47
C LEU A 141 14.25 11.18 6.52
N LEU A 142 13.98 11.00 5.22
CA LEU A 142 15.00 10.77 4.19
C LEU A 142 15.95 11.99 4.06
N ASP A 143 15.39 13.18 4.05
CA ASP A 143 16.19 14.42 4.02
C ASP A 143 16.97 14.60 5.34
N ASN A 144 16.34 14.39 6.48
CA ASN A 144 17.00 14.46 7.79
C ASN A 144 18.21 13.54 7.87
N ASP A 145 18.07 12.31 7.42
CA ASP A 145 19.03 11.23 7.65
C ASP A 145 20.09 11.07 6.56
N TYR A 146 19.72 11.42 5.32
CA TYR A 146 20.58 11.19 4.14
C TYR A 146 20.80 12.45 3.30
N GLY A 147 20.08 13.54 3.54
CA GLY A 147 20.14 14.76 2.72
C GLY A 147 19.62 14.51 1.28
N ILE A 148 18.71 13.57 1.11
CA ILE A 148 18.11 13.24 -0.18
C ILE A 148 16.67 13.75 -0.22
N HIS A 149 16.37 14.58 -1.21
CA HIS A 149 14.99 15.00 -1.47
C HIS A 149 14.23 13.88 -2.18
N ALA A 150 13.16 13.39 -1.56
CA ALA A 150 12.35 12.27 -2.05
C ALA A 150 11.69 12.56 -3.41
N GLU A 151 11.46 13.83 -3.76
CA GLU A 151 10.97 14.28 -5.06
C GLU A 151 11.83 13.79 -6.24
N ARG A 152 13.10 13.50 -5.99
CA ARG A 152 14.01 12.92 -7.02
C ARG A 152 13.72 11.45 -7.27
N LEU A 153 13.16 10.75 -6.27
CA LEU A 153 12.88 9.31 -6.33
C LEU A 153 11.52 9.04 -6.97
N VAL A 154 10.52 9.87 -6.67
CA VAL A 154 9.16 9.73 -7.22
C VAL A 154 9.00 10.34 -8.61
N GLY A 155 10.02 11.05 -9.10
CA GLY A 155 9.96 11.72 -10.39
C GLY A 155 8.94 12.87 -10.39
N LYS A 156 8.24 13.00 -11.50
CA LYS A 156 7.16 14.00 -11.65
C LYS A 156 5.77 13.40 -11.45
N TYR A 157 5.70 12.15 -11.03
CA TYR A 157 4.45 11.41 -10.98
C TYR A 157 3.63 11.70 -9.73
N THR A 158 4.31 11.90 -8.60
CA THR A 158 3.68 12.00 -7.29
C THR A 158 4.14 13.28 -6.60
N GLU A 159 3.22 14.02 -6.04
CA GLU A 159 3.51 15.19 -5.20
C GLU A 159 3.72 14.75 -3.76
N ILE A 160 4.58 15.46 -3.04
CA ILE A 160 4.86 15.20 -1.62
C ILE A 160 4.45 16.42 -0.81
N MET A 161 3.41 16.29 0.00
CA MET A 161 2.94 17.35 0.91
C MET A 161 2.06 16.73 2.02
N PRO A 162 1.86 17.41 3.14
CA PRO A 162 1.00 16.92 4.23
C PRO A 162 -0.42 16.63 3.74
N ALA A 163 -1.01 15.54 4.20
CA ALA A 163 -2.38 15.16 3.89
C ALA A 163 -3.26 15.09 5.13
N ARG A 164 -3.51 13.91 5.67
CA ARG A 164 -4.35 13.69 6.83
C ARG A 164 -3.58 14.00 8.11
N PRO A 165 -4.15 14.75 9.07
CA PRO A 165 -3.54 14.94 10.38
C PRO A 165 -3.29 13.60 11.08
N THR A 166 -2.16 13.47 11.78
CA THR A 166 -1.77 12.23 12.45
C THR A 166 -2.85 11.70 13.40
N ILE A 167 -3.56 12.57 14.13
CA ILE A 167 -4.64 12.13 15.02
C ILE A 167 -5.80 11.46 14.27
N ALA A 168 -6.04 11.82 13.00
CA ALA A 168 -7.09 11.22 12.21
C ALA A 168 -6.69 9.84 11.61
N HIS A 169 -5.40 9.50 11.61
CA HIS A 169 -4.91 8.19 11.21
C HIS A 169 -5.31 7.10 12.20
N HIS A 170 -5.28 7.41 13.51
CA HIS A 170 -5.49 6.44 14.57
C HIS A 170 -6.97 6.36 14.95
N ARG A 171 -7.65 5.35 14.47
CA ARG A 171 -9.06 5.07 14.73
C ARG A 171 -9.22 3.78 15.55
N HIS A 172 -10.30 3.71 16.27
CA HIS A 172 -10.57 2.49 17.06
C HIS A 172 -10.64 1.26 16.14
N PRO A 173 -9.98 0.13 16.48
CA PRO A 173 -9.87 -1.02 15.59
C PRO A 173 -11.17 -1.55 15.00
N ILE A 174 -12.30 -1.50 15.74
CA ILE A 174 -13.60 -1.91 15.20
C ILE A 174 -14.12 -0.98 14.09
N ASP A 175 -13.63 0.24 13.99
CA ASP A 175 -14.02 1.21 12.98
C ASP A 175 -13.27 1.00 11.66
N ASN A 176 -12.29 0.07 11.61
CA ASN A 176 -11.61 -0.34 10.39
C ASN A 176 -12.35 -1.45 9.63
N VAL A 177 -13.20 -2.23 10.30
CA VAL A 177 -13.90 -3.36 9.68
C VAL A 177 -15.04 -2.85 8.80
N LYS A 178 -14.95 -3.12 7.50
CA LYS A 178 -15.94 -2.73 6.50
C LYS A 178 -16.87 -3.90 6.16
N ARG A 179 -17.95 -3.61 5.44
CA ARG A 179 -18.80 -4.67 4.88
C ARG A 179 -18.14 -5.25 3.65
N ASN A 180 -18.10 -6.58 3.58
CA ASN A 180 -17.60 -7.27 2.40
C ASN A 180 -18.45 -6.98 1.15
N ILE A 181 -17.81 -6.99 0.00
CA ILE A 181 -18.49 -7.02 -1.30
C ILE A 181 -18.98 -8.45 -1.58
N SER A 182 -19.79 -8.62 -2.62
CA SER A 182 -20.14 -9.93 -3.15
C SER A 182 -19.62 -10.04 -4.57
N ALA A 183 -18.74 -10.99 -4.83
CA ALA A 183 -18.19 -11.26 -6.15
C ALA A 183 -19.26 -11.66 -7.18
N LYS A 184 -20.44 -12.10 -6.71
CA LYS A 184 -21.58 -12.40 -7.60
C LYS A 184 -22.27 -11.16 -8.17
N THR A 185 -22.11 -10.00 -7.53
CA THR A 185 -22.84 -8.77 -7.90
C THR A 185 -21.90 -7.59 -8.14
N ALA A 186 -20.66 -7.66 -7.71
CA ALA A 186 -19.64 -6.64 -7.99
C ALA A 186 -19.03 -6.88 -9.39
N ASP A 187 -18.57 -5.79 -10.01
CA ASP A 187 -17.77 -5.90 -11.21
C ASP A 187 -16.48 -6.66 -10.92
N LEU A 188 -15.98 -7.43 -11.88
CA LEU A 188 -14.74 -8.17 -11.74
C LEU A 188 -13.57 -7.25 -11.37
N LYS A 189 -13.51 -6.05 -11.92
CA LYS A 189 -12.48 -5.05 -11.59
C LYS A 189 -12.53 -4.66 -10.12
N THR A 190 -13.71 -4.49 -9.52
CA THR A 190 -13.88 -4.22 -8.08
C THR A 190 -13.33 -5.36 -7.23
N VAL A 191 -13.61 -6.61 -7.61
CA VAL A 191 -13.07 -7.79 -6.91
C VAL A 191 -11.54 -7.81 -6.97
N LEU A 192 -10.97 -7.61 -8.17
CA LEU A 192 -9.52 -7.54 -8.36
C LEU A 192 -8.88 -6.39 -7.57
N ASN A 193 -9.49 -5.20 -7.57
CA ASN A 193 -9.00 -4.05 -6.81
C ASN A 193 -8.91 -4.36 -5.32
N THR A 194 -9.95 -4.97 -4.72
CA THR A 194 -9.93 -5.30 -3.27
C THR A 194 -8.86 -6.33 -2.92
N MET A 195 -8.60 -7.30 -3.78
CA MET A 195 -7.54 -8.30 -3.55
C MET A 195 -6.15 -7.71 -3.72
N ILE A 196 -5.91 -6.96 -4.79
CA ILE A 196 -4.59 -6.38 -5.09
C ILE A 196 -4.20 -5.33 -4.04
N ILE A 197 -5.12 -4.44 -3.66
CA ILE A 197 -4.80 -3.42 -2.65
C ILE A 197 -4.52 -4.05 -1.28
N THR A 198 -5.27 -5.09 -0.89
CA THR A 198 -5.01 -5.82 0.36
C THR A 198 -3.61 -6.44 0.36
N ALA A 199 -3.19 -7.06 -0.75
CA ALA A 199 -1.85 -7.64 -0.86
C ALA A 199 -0.75 -6.57 -0.82
N ALA A 200 -0.97 -5.40 -1.43
CA ALA A 200 -0.04 -4.27 -1.40
C ALA A 200 0.16 -3.75 0.02
N GLU A 201 -0.91 -3.49 0.74
CA GLU A 201 -0.87 -2.98 2.13
C GLU A 201 -0.26 -4.00 3.09
N GLN A 202 -0.60 -5.26 2.95
CA GLN A 202 -0.01 -6.32 3.77
C GLN A 202 1.51 -6.41 3.58
N GLN A 203 2.00 -6.26 2.37
CA GLN A 203 3.43 -6.21 2.09
C GLN A 203 4.07 -4.97 2.71
N THR A 204 3.43 -3.82 2.62
CA THR A 204 3.90 -2.55 3.21
C THR A 204 4.00 -2.66 4.72
N MET A 205 2.94 -3.11 5.38
CA MET A 205 2.92 -3.37 6.82
C MET A 205 4.07 -4.30 7.25
N ASN A 206 4.22 -5.46 6.58
CA ASN A 206 5.27 -6.41 6.92
C ASN A 206 6.67 -5.85 6.68
N PHE A 207 6.87 -5.07 5.63
CA PHE A 207 8.13 -4.40 5.37
C PHE A 207 8.47 -3.43 6.49
N TYR A 208 7.55 -2.54 6.89
CA TYR A 208 7.79 -1.57 7.96
C TYR A 208 8.06 -2.23 9.31
N MET A 209 7.30 -3.25 9.67
CA MET A 209 7.53 -4.02 10.89
C MET A 209 8.94 -4.63 10.93
N ASN A 210 9.39 -5.19 9.80
CA ASN A 210 10.72 -5.83 9.75
C ASN A 210 11.86 -4.80 9.76
N VAL A 211 11.71 -3.65 9.13
CA VAL A 211 12.79 -2.66 9.03
C VAL A 211 12.88 -1.76 10.26
N ALA A 212 11.79 -1.55 11.00
CA ALA A 212 11.76 -0.73 12.21
C ALA A 212 12.86 -1.11 13.19
N ALA A 213 12.98 -2.40 13.52
CA ALA A 213 14.00 -2.89 14.46
C ALA A 213 15.44 -2.72 13.97
N ASN A 214 15.65 -2.62 12.67
CA ASN A 214 16.96 -2.52 12.03
C ASN A 214 17.33 -1.09 11.60
N TYR A 215 16.41 -0.13 11.79
CA TYR A 215 16.68 1.24 11.38
C TYR A 215 17.77 1.89 12.23
N LYS A 216 18.57 2.79 11.65
CA LYS A 216 19.83 3.29 12.22
C LYS A 216 19.69 4.21 13.44
N ASN A 217 18.50 4.81 13.67
CA ASN A 217 18.25 5.72 14.81
C ASN A 217 16.83 5.59 15.37
N ASP A 218 16.61 6.14 16.56
CA ASP A 218 15.34 6.00 17.27
C ASP A 218 14.19 6.77 16.60
N ALA A 219 14.44 7.91 15.96
CA ALA A 219 13.41 8.68 15.30
C ALA A 219 12.76 7.86 14.16
N GLY A 220 13.60 7.28 13.30
CA GLY A 220 13.11 6.42 12.23
C GLY A 220 12.47 5.14 12.75
N ARG A 221 13.07 4.47 13.74
CA ARG A 221 12.48 3.25 14.34
C ARG A 221 11.05 3.49 14.82
N ARG A 222 10.83 4.58 15.55
CA ARG A 222 9.51 4.95 16.07
C ARG A 222 8.53 5.33 14.96
N LEU A 223 9.00 6.03 13.91
CA LEU A 223 8.14 6.36 12.76
C LEU A 223 7.67 5.11 12.04
N TYR A 224 8.56 4.14 11.78
CA TYR A 224 8.18 2.87 11.18
C TYR A 224 7.20 2.07 12.06
N GLU A 225 7.40 2.08 13.39
CA GLU A 225 6.47 1.42 14.31
C GLU A 225 5.07 2.06 14.29
N GLU A 226 4.99 3.40 14.24
CA GLU A 226 3.72 4.12 14.15
C GLU A 226 3.00 3.84 12.83
N ILE A 227 3.69 4.06 11.71
CA ILE A 227 3.08 3.90 10.39
C ILE A 227 2.71 2.43 10.14
N CYS A 228 3.53 1.48 10.61
CA CYS A 228 3.19 0.05 10.54
C CYS A 228 1.83 -0.28 11.15
N LEU A 229 1.43 0.40 12.24
CA LEU A 229 0.11 0.21 12.84
C LEU A 229 -1.01 0.83 12.02
N VAL A 230 -0.75 1.90 11.29
CA VAL A 230 -1.71 2.47 10.33
C VAL A 230 -1.87 1.55 9.12
N GLU A 231 -0.78 0.94 8.64
CA GLU A 231 -0.83 -0.06 7.57
C GLU A 231 -1.61 -1.33 8.00
N GLU A 232 -1.51 -1.75 9.27
CA GLU A 232 -2.37 -2.82 9.81
C GLU A 232 -3.86 -2.41 9.76
N GLU A 233 -4.17 -1.15 10.01
CA GLU A 233 -5.52 -0.62 9.86
C GLU A 233 -5.98 -0.66 8.39
N HIS A 234 -5.09 -0.40 7.42
CA HIS A 234 -5.38 -0.54 5.98
C HIS A 234 -5.62 -2.00 5.59
N VAL A 235 -4.78 -2.93 6.04
CA VAL A 235 -4.97 -4.37 5.80
C VAL A 235 -6.32 -4.84 6.35
N THR A 236 -6.68 -4.42 7.57
CA THR A 236 -7.98 -4.73 8.16
C THR A 236 -9.13 -4.13 7.35
N GLN A 237 -9.01 -2.88 6.92
CA GLN A 237 -10.02 -2.18 6.13
C GLN A 237 -10.25 -2.85 4.78
N TYR A 238 -9.20 -3.04 4.00
CA TYR A 238 -9.30 -3.62 2.65
C TYR A 238 -9.59 -5.11 2.68
N GLY A 239 -8.96 -5.87 3.59
CA GLY A 239 -9.22 -7.29 3.76
C GLY A 239 -10.67 -7.58 4.13
N SER A 240 -11.32 -6.68 4.91
CA SER A 240 -12.74 -6.83 5.25
C SER A 240 -13.70 -6.58 4.08
N LEU A 241 -13.23 -5.95 2.98
CA LEU A 241 -14.02 -5.78 1.77
C LEU A 241 -14.10 -7.04 0.90
N ILE A 242 -13.17 -7.99 1.06
CA ILE A 242 -13.10 -9.19 0.23
C ILE A 242 -14.35 -10.07 0.45
N ASP A 243 -14.84 -10.71 -0.63
CA ASP A 243 -15.98 -11.61 -0.57
C ASP A 243 -15.72 -12.80 0.37
N THR A 244 -16.60 -13.02 1.31
CA THR A 244 -16.51 -14.11 2.29
C THR A 244 -17.35 -15.34 1.94
N SER A 245 -17.99 -15.35 0.77
CA SER A 245 -18.89 -16.43 0.35
C SER A 245 -18.20 -17.56 -0.43
N CYS A 246 -16.94 -17.37 -0.82
CA CYS A 246 -16.14 -18.36 -1.53
C CYS A 246 -15.64 -19.45 -0.56
N ASP A 247 -15.63 -20.72 -1.00
CA ASP A 247 -14.90 -21.77 -0.31
C ASP A 247 -13.38 -21.66 -0.58
N LEU A 248 -12.58 -22.48 0.11
CA LEU A 248 -11.12 -22.39 0.03
C LEU A 248 -10.56 -22.60 -1.38
N ILE A 249 -11.17 -23.46 -2.19
CA ILE A 249 -10.70 -23.75 -3.54
C ILE A 249 -11.15 -22.65 -4.50
N GLU A 250 -12.35 -22.11 -4.32
CA GLU A 250 -12.83 -20.93 -5.05
C GLU A 250 -11.96 -19.72 -4.75
N CYS A 251 -11.59 -19.51 -3.48
CA CYS A 251 -10.65 -18.44 -3.10
C CYS A 251 -9.29 -18.62 -3.78
N THR A 252 -8.77 -19.85 -3.85
CA THR A 252 -7.51 -20.14 -4.57
C THR A 252 -7.63 -19.81 -6.04
N LEU A 253 -8.73 -20.21 -6.70
CA LEU A 253 -8.93 -19.87 -8.12
C LEU A 253 -8.96 -18.35 -8.35
N MET A 254 -9.66 -17.60 -7.48
CA MET A 254 -9.71 -16.14 -7.56
C MET A 254 -8.33 -15.51 -7.33
N HIS A 255 -7.55 -16.06 -6.41
CA HIS A 255 -6.21 -15.61 -6.12
C HIS A 255 -5.29 -15.76 -7.36
N GLU A 256 -5.20 -16.97 -7.92
CA GLU A 256 -4.41 -17.23 -9.13
C GLU A 256 -4.87 -16.41 -10.34
N TYR A 257 -6.17 -16.16 -10.45
CA TYR A 257 -6.71 -15.29 -11.50
C TYR A 257 -6.26 -13.84 -11.29
N THR A 258 -6.23 -13.37 -10.06
CA THR A 258 -5.77 -12.02 -9.71
C THR A 258 -4.30 -11.84 -10.03
N GLU A 259 -3.46 -12.83 -9.73
CA GLU A 259 -2.03 -12.80 -10.06
C GLU A 259 -1.79 -12.85 -11.57
N CYS A 260 -2.50 -13.71 -12.30
CA CYS A 260 -2.48 -13.68 -13.77
C CYS A 260 -2.80 -12.28 -14.31
N TYR A 261 -3.84 -11.63 -13.81
CA TYR A 261 -4.22 -10.29 -14.21
C TYR A 261 -3.14 -9.27 -13.88
N LEU A 262 -2.54 -9.34 -12.69
CA LEU A 262 -1.49 -8.43 -12.25
C LEU A 262 -0.24 -8.55 -13.11
N TYR A 263 0.25 -9.77 -13.37
CA TYR A 263 1.44 -9.97 -14.19
C TYR A 263 1.20 -9.65 -15.68
N TRP A 264 0.01 -9.95 -16.20
CA TRP A 264 -0.37 -9.47 -17.52
C TRP A 264 -0.38 -7.94 -17.58
N SER A 265 -0.95 -7.27 -16.59
CA SER A 265 -0.97 -5.81 -16.51
C SER A 265 0.45 -5.23 -16.45
N ASN A 266 1.32 -5.80 -15.62
CA ASN A 266 2.73 -5.41 -15.55
C ASN A 266 3.43 -5.61 -16.90
N PHE A 267 3.21 -6.75 -17.56
CA PHE A 267 3.81 -7.04 -18.87
C PHE A 267 3.40 -6.02 -19.93
N VAL A 268 2.12 -5.68 -20.04
CA VAL A 268 1.66 -4.77 -21.11
C VAL A 268 2.01 -3.31 -20.84
N THR A 269 2.16 -2.90 -19.57
CA THR A 269 2.44 -1.51 -19.17
C THR A 269 3.91 -1.22 -18.89
N GLU A 270 4.79 -2.24 -18.81
CA GLU A 270 6.21 -2.06 -18.50
C GLU A 270 6.98 -1.42 -19.64
N THR A 271 7.83 -0.46 -19.29
CA THR A 271 8.68 0.29 -20.23
C THR A 271 10.13 -0.17 -20.24
N ASP A 272 10.63 -0.80 -19.15
CA ASP A 272 11.97 -1.36 -19.12
C ASP A 272 12.01 -2.73 -19.85
N PRO A 273 12.78 -2.89 -20.93
CA PRO A 273 12.77 -4.13 -21.71
C PRO A 273 13.32 -5.36 -20.97
N ALA A 274 14.19 -5.17 -19.96
CA ALA A 274 14.74 -6.27 -19.19
C ALA A 274 13.72 -6.77 -18.16
N ILE A 275 13.08 -5.84 -17.46
CA ILE A 275 12.05 -6.12 -16.47
C ILE A 275 10.78 -6.65 -17.16
N LYS A 276 10.41 -6.11 -18.33
CA LYS A 276 9.28 -6.61 -19.14
C LYS A 276 9.38 -8.11 -19.45
N LYS A 277 10.57 -8.63 -19.72
CA LYS A 277 10.79 -10.07 -19.92
C LYS A 277 10.55 -10.91 -18.66
N ILE A 278 10.77 -10.31 -17.50
CA ILE A 278 10.46 -10.95 -16.21
C ILE A 278 8.93 -11.06 -16.07
N TRP A 279 8.21 -9.97 -16.36
CA TRP A 279 6.75 -9.97 -16.32
C TRP A 279 6.12 -10.95 -17.31
N GLU A 280 6.64 -11.02 -18.55
CA GLU A 280 6.21 -12.01 -19.55
C GLU A 280 6.38 -13.44 -19.02
N ARG A 281 7.55 -13.73 -18.45
CA ARG A 281 7.84 -15.05 -17.87
C ARG A 281 6.94 -15.37 -16.68
N TYR A 282 6.68 -14.39 -15.81
CA TYR A 282 5.84 -14.60 -14.64
C TYR A 282 4.38 -14.76 -15.03
N PHE A 283 3.91 -14.02 -15.99
CA PHE A 283 2.58 -14.26 -16.55
C PHE A 283 2.40 -15.69 -17.08
N GLU A 284 3.40 -16.25 -17.77
CA GLU A 284 3.37 -17.67 -18.19
C GLU A 284 3.30 -18.64 -17.00
N ILE A 285 3.97 -18.31 -15.90
CA ILE A 285 3.96 -19.09 -14.66
C ILE A 285 2.57 -19.04 -14.03
N GLU A 286 1.99 -17.84 -13.89
CA GLU A 286 0.66 -17.68 -13.29
C GLU A 286 -0.44 -18.35 -14.14
N LEU A 287 -0.33 -18.37 -15.45
CA LEU A 287 -1.22 -19.20 -16.28
C LEU A 287 -1.14 -20.68 -15.87
N SER A 288 0.05 -21.17 -15.51
CA SER A 288 0.23 -22.55 -15.05
C SER A 288 -0.44 -22.78 -13.67
N HIS A 289 -0.31 -21.84 -12.76
CA HIS A 289 -0.92 -21.87 -11.44
C HIS A 289 -2.45 -21.79 -11.54
N LEU A 290 -2.98 -20.86 -12.32
CA LEU A 290 -4.42 -20.73 -12.59
C LEU A 290 -5.03 -22.02 -13.14
N HIS A 291 -4.38 -22.66 -14.13
CA HIS A 291 -4.84 -23.94 -14.65
C HIS A 291 -4.69 -25.08 -13.65
N ALA A 292 -3.73 -25.00 -12.71
CA ALA A 292 -3.66 -25.94 -11.60
C ALA A 292 -4.85 -25.74 -10.65
N ALA A 293 -5.17 -24.50 -10.26
CA ALA A 293 -6.32 -24.18 -9.43
C ALA A 293 -7.65 -24.59 -10.09
N GLU A 294 -7.81 -24.39 -11.41
CA GLU A 294 -8.98 -24.86 -12.16
C GLU A 294 -9.13 -26.39 -12.08
N ARG A 295 -8.03 -27.14 -12.20
CA ARG A 295 -8.07 -28.60 -12.04
C ARG A 295 -8.47 -29.01 -10.64
N LEU A 296 -8.03 -28.29 -9.60
CA LEU A 296 -8.43 -28.53 -8.21
C LEU A 296 -9.93 -28.28 -8.03
N LEU A 297 -10.45 -27.17 -8.55
CA LEU A 297 -11.88 -26.82 -8.52
C LEU A 297 -12.72 -27.95 -9.18
N LYS A 298 -12.34 -28.41 -10.35
CA LYS A 298 -13.01 -29.52 -11.05
C LYS A 298 -12.93 -30.83 -10.27
N LYS A 299 -11.76 -31.14 -9.69
CA LYS A 299 -11.51 -32.41 -9.00
C LYS A 299 -12.26 -32.50 -7.67
N TYR A 300 -12.22 -31.46 -6.85
CA TYR A 300 -12.71 -31.49 -5.48
C TYR A 300 -14.13 -30.92 -5.37
N ASP A 301 -14.42 -29.77 -5.95
CA ASP A 301 -15.71 -29.09 -5.85
C ASP A 301 -16.70 -29.46 -6.95
N LYS A 302 -16.22 -30.14 -8.02
CA LYS A 302 -17.04 -30.51 -9.20
C LYS A 302 -17.65 -29.31 -9.91
N LYS A 303 -16.98 -28.14 -9.82
CA LYS A 303 -17.38 -26.89 -10.44
C LYS A 303 -16.49 -26.58 -11.66
N ASP A 304 -17.04 -25.86 -12.60
CA ASP A 304 -16.28 -25.20 -13.67
C ASP A 304 -15.88 -23.79 -13.20
N TYR A 305 -14.78 -23.24 -13.73
CA TYR A 305 -14.33 -21.90 -13.34
C TYR A 305 -15.40 -20.83 -13.55
N THR A 306 -16.27 -21.02 -14.55
CA THR A 306 -17.38 -20.08 -14.83
C THR A 306 -18.42 -19.99 -13.70
N ALA A 307 -18.43 -20.94 -12.77
CA ALA A 307 -19.26 -20.87 -11.57
C ALA A 307 -18.71 -19.84 -10.55
N VAL A 308 -17.42 -19.53 -10.62
CA VAL A 308 -16.71 -18.58 -9.75
C VAL A 308 -16.49 -17.27 -10.48
N ILE A 309 -16.02 -17.32 -11.73
CA ILE A 309 -15.71 -16.17 -12.58
C ILE A 309 -16.51 -16.31 -13.90
N PRO A 310 -17.78 -15.86 -13.91
CA PRO A 310 -18.67 -16.06 -15.07
C PRO A 310 -18.16 -15.38 -16.34
N ASP A 311 -17.61 -14.17 -16.23
CA ASP A 311 -16.91 -13.46 -17.30
C ASP A 311 -15.44 -13.34 -16.93
N ALA A 312 -14.63 -14.26 -17.47
CA ALA A 312 -13.20 -14.34 -17.18
C ALA A 312 -12.32 -13.60 -18.21
N GLU A 313 -12.89 -12.68 -19.00
CA GLU A 313 -12.07 -11.76 -19.80
C GLU A 313 -11.41 -10.73 -18.85
N PHE A 314 -10.10 -10.53 -19.00
CA PHE A 314 -9.43 -9.50 -18.22
C PHE A 314 -10.04 -8.12 -18.50
N PRO A 315 -10.31 -7.33 -17.46
CA PRO A 315 -10.63 -5.93 -17.64
C PRO A 315 -9.44 -5.15 -18.22
N GLU A 316 -9.57 -3.83 -18.35
CA GLU A 316 -8.45 -2.97 -18.72
C GLU A 316 -7.27 -3.18 -17.75
N ALA A 317 -6.05 -3.19 -18.30
CA ALA A 317 -4.85 -3.47 -17.53
C ALA A 317 -4.65 -2.45 -16.40
N LEU A 318 -4.29 -2.95 -15.22
CA LEU A 318 -3.87 -2.09 -14.11
C LEU A 318 -2.62 -1.31 -14.53
N SER A 319 -2.72 0.02 -14.51
CA SER A 319 -1.65 0.91 -14.91
C SER A 319 -1.36 1.95 -13.84
N LEU A 320 -0.08 2.09 -13.48
CA LEU A 320 0.37 3.19 -12.65
C LEU A 320 0.57 4.44 -13.52
N HIS A 321 0.00 5.55 -13.09
CA HIS A 321 0.12 6.85 -13.75
C HIS A 321 -0.02 7.99 -12.74
N GLU A 322 0.30 9.19 -13.15
CA GLU A 322 0.19 10.39 -12.33
C GLU A 322 -1.26 10.63 -11.88
N ASN A 323 -1.45 10.93 -10.59
CA ASN A 323 -2.75 11.19 -9.98
C ASN A 323 -2.80 12.48 -9.13
N ILE A 324 -1.85 13.40 -9.31
CA ILE A 324 -1.67 14.60 -8.48
C ILE A 324 -2.99 15.38 -8.32
N ASP A 325 -3.67 15.67 -9.41
CA ASP A 325 -4.92 16.46 -9.34
C ASP A 325 -6.04 15.72 -8.60
N TYR A 326 -6.14 14.39 -8.76
CA TYR A 326 -7.10 13.58 -8.03
C TYR A 326 -6.82 13.59 -6.52
N VAL A 327 -5.57 13.36 -6.13
CA VAL A 327 -5.13 13.39 -4.72
C VAL A 327 -5.44 14.73 -4.08
N ARG A 328 -5.16 15.84 -4.77
CA ARG A 328 -5.45 17.19 -4.28
C ARG A 328 -6.95 17.44 -4.04
N ASP A 329 -7.80 16.94 -4.93
CA ASP A 329 -9.26 17.07 -4.76
C ASP A 329 -9.73 16.27 -3.53
N ILE A 330 -9.21 15.05 -3.34
CA ILE A 330 -9.52 14.23 -2.18
C ILE A 330 -9.02 14.88 -0.88
N ILE A 331 -7.79 15.41 -0.85
CA ILE A 331 -7.24 16.14 0.32
C ILE A 331 -8.19 17.27 0.73
N ARG A 332 -8.63 18.10 -0.22
CA ARG A 332 -9.54 19.21 0.07
C ARG A 332 -10.82 18.75 0.74
N ASP A 333 -11.38 17.63 0.27
CA ASP A 333 -12.75 17.24 0.60
C ASP A 333 -12.84 16.23 1.76
N THR A 334 -11.75 15.50 2.08
CA THR A 334 -11.80 14.35 3.00
C THR A 334 -10.68 14.26 4.03
N ALA A 335 -9.77 15.26 4.11
CA ALA A 335 -8.62 15.20 5.03
C ALA A 335 -9.03 15.05 6.51
N GLN A 336 -10.23 15.48 6.88
CA GLN A 336 -10.77 15.46 8.24
C GLN A 336 -11.60 14.21 8.56
N TYR A 337 -11.71 13.26 7.64
CA TYR A 337 -12.53 12.07 7.87
C TYR A 337 -11.79 11.06 8.75
N THR A 338 -12.56 10.30 9.51
CA THR A 338 -12.13 9.09 10.22
C THR A 338 -13.08 7.93 9.96
N GLY A 339 -12.62 6.70 10.19
CA GLY A 339 -13.48 5.52 10.13
C GLY A 339 -14.54 5.54 11.24
N LYS A 340 -15.77 5.18 10.93
CA LYS A 340 -16.86 5.07 11.89
C LYS A 340 -17.70 3.84 11.57
N LEU A 341 -17.42 2.74 12.25
CA LEU A 341 -18.00 1.42 11.94
C LEU A 341 -17.74 1.04 10.47
N THR A 342 -18.79 0.78 9.72
CA THR A 342 -18.67 0.41 8.30
C THR A 342 -18.60 1.61 7.35
N ASP A 343 -18.61 2.83 7.85
CA ASP A 343 -18.61 4.07 7.06
C ASP A 343 -17.49 5.03 7.51
N TYR A 344 -17.56 6.26 7.05
CA TYR A 344 -16.61 7.35 7.35
C TYR A 344 -17.39 8.58 7.77
N LYS A 345 -16.82 9.39 8.67
CA LYS A 345 -17.38 10.65 9.13
C LYS A 345 -16.34 11.73 9.21
N ASP A 346 -16.75 12.97 8.99
CA ASP A 346 -15.96 14.12 9.38
C ASP A 346 -15.83 14.11 10.92
N ILE A 347 -14.61 14.33 11.42
CA ILE A 347 -14.32 14.31 12.85
C ILE A 347 -15.09 15.41 13.57
N SER A 348 -15.36 16.54 12.90
CA SER A 348 -16.17 17.63 13.46
C SER A 348 -17.64 17.27 13.71
N ASP A 349 -18.13 16.20 13.06
CA ASP A 349 -19.51 15.68 13.20
C ASP A 349 -19.62 14.59 14.29
N LEU A 350 -18.52 14.25 14.94
CA LEU A 350 -18.52 13.31 16.06
C LEU A 350 -18.95 14.00 17.35
N GLU A 351 -19.71 13.30 18.18
CA GLU A 351 -20.04 13.77 19.54
C GLU A 351 -18.80 13.81 20.41
N ASP A 352 -18.73 14.76 21.37
CA ASP A 352 -17.56 14.98 22.22
C ASP A 352 -17.16 13.73 23.05
N ASP A 353 -18.09 12.81 23.31
CA ASP A 353 -17.87 11.55 24.02
C ASP A 353 -17.66 10.34 23.09
N ASP A 354 -17.47 10.58 21.79
CA ASP A 354 -17.21 9.49 20.84
C ASP A 354 -15.92 8.75 21.22
N ARG A 355 -15.94 7.41 21.07
CA ARG A 355 -14.78 6.54 21.37
C ARG A 355 -13.52 6.93 20.60
N PHE A 356 -13.64 7.57 19.45
CA PHE A 356 -12.52 8.10 18.67
C PHE A 356 -11.63 8.98 19.54
N PHE A 357 -12.22 9.96 20.26
CA PHE A 357 -11.44 10.90 21.08
C PHE A 357 -10.77 10.23 22.27
N ALA A 358 -11.46 9.29 22.94
CA ALA A 358 -10.88 8.54 24.06
C ALA A 358 -9.71 7.67 23.58
N PHE A 359 -9.88 6.92 22.48
CA PHE A 359 -8.84 6.10 21.89
C PHE A 359 -7.62 6.92 21.50
N ASN A 360 -7.81 8.04 20.77
CA ASN A 360 -6.70 8.91 20.39
C ASN A 360 -6.00 9.53 21.60
N ALA A 361 -6.76 9.96 22.62
CA ALA A 361 -6.17 10.50 23.83
C ALA A 361 -5.24 9.51 24.55
N ASP A 362 -5.54 8.23 24.48
CA ASP A 362 -4.71 7.17 25.09
C ASP A 362 -3.59 6.73 24.17
N PHE A 363 -3.86 6.57 22.87
CA PHE A 363 -2.93 6.00 21.90
C PHE A 363 -1.82 6.98 21.48
N THR A 364 -2.16 8.25 21.28
CA THR A 364 -1.21 9.26 20.79
C THR A 364 -0.54 10.08 21.91
N LYS A 365 -0.65 9.67 23.16
CA LYS A 365 -0.03 10.36 24.29
C LYS A 365 1.43 9.98 24.49
N PRO A 366 2.28 10.96 24.89
CA PRO A 366 2.02 12.39 24.81
C PRO A 366 2.17 12.87 23.36
N ALA A 367 1.30 13.78 22.93
CA ALA A 367 1.24 14.24 21.53
C ALA A 367 2.56 14.86 21.03
N ASP A 368 3.34 15.51 21.92
CA ASP A 368 4.65 16.08 21.59
C ASP A 368 5.74 15.01 21.37
N GLN A 369 5.49 13.77 21.72
CA GLN A 369 6.37 12.61 21.50
C GLN A 369 5.86 11.68 20.39
N ASN A 370 4.76 12.05 19.73
CA ASN A 370 4.27 11.29 18.59
C ASN A 370 5.36 11.22 17.50
N PRO A 371 5.72 10.02 17.02
CA PRO A 371 6.84 9.82 16.11
C PRO A 371 6.74 10.63 14.82
N ALA A 372 5.56 10.68 14.21
CA ALA A 372 5.34 11.44 12.98
C ALA A 372 5.57 12.94 13.18
N HIS A 373 5.07 13.52 14.27
CA HIS A 373 5.32 14.91 14.61
C HIS A 373 6.78 15.19 14.96
N ALA A 374 7.45 14.25 15.61
CA ALA A 374 8.86 14.38 15.96
C ALA A 374 9.74 14.52 14.72
N VAL A 375 9.51 13.72 13.68
CA VAL A 375 10.27 13.79 12.42
C VAL A 375 10.11 15.13 11.72
N ILE A 376 8.88 15.65 11.62
CA ILE A 376 8.61 16.96 11.02
C ILE A 376 9.26 18.07 11.86
N ARG A 377 9.14 18.03 13.18
CA ARG A 377 9.76 18.99 14.08
C ARG A 377 11.29 19.00 13.92
N ASP A 378 11.90 17.84 13.87
CA ASP A 378 13.35 17.70 13.72
C ASP A 378 13.81 18.25 12.37
N TYR A 379 13.03 18.03 11.29
CA TYR A 379 13.26 18.65 9.98
C TYR A 379 13.23 20.17 10.04
N ILE A 380 12.19 20.75 10.66
CA ILE A 380 12.03 22.20 10.80
C ILE A 380 13.15 22.80 11.68
N ILE A 381 13.55 22.12 12.76
CA ILE A 381 14.66 22.55 13.60
C ILE A 381 15.97 22.60 12.79
N LYS A 382 16.23 21.60 11.98
CA LYS A 382 17.44 21.49 11.16
C LYS A 382 17.48 22.51 10.02
N ASN A 383 16.36 22.68 9.31
CA ASN A 383 16.29 23.43 8.05
C ASN A 383 15.63 24.82 8.18
N GLY A 384 15.00 25.12 9.32
CA GLY A 384 14.31 26.39 9.61
C GLY A 384 12.85 26.41 9.15
N THR A 385 12.49 25.63 8.14
CA THR A 385 11.12 25.43 7.63
C THR A 385 11.08 24.15 6.82
N ASP A 386 9.93 23.55 6.73
CA ASP A 386 9.68 22.50 5.74
C ASP A 386 9.13 23.16 4.46
N TYR A 387 9.84 23.00 3.35
CA TYR A 387 9.43 23.62 2.08
C TYR A 387 8.18 22.96 1.46
N ARG A 388 7.84 21.74 1.89
CA ARG A 388 6.60 21.04 1.51
C ARG A 388 5.41 21.53 2.32
N PHE A 389 5.67 22.13 3.48
CA PHE A 389 4.68 22.66 4.39
C PHE A 389 4.22 24.04 3.91
N GLU A 390 2.97 24.19 3.58
CA GLU A 390 2.44 25.42 3.00
C GLU A 390 2.30 26.55 4.02
N THR A 391 3.34 27.36 4.17
CA THR A 391 3.30 28.61 4.94
C THR A 391 2.94 29.82 4.09
N LYS A 392 2.89 29.68 2.76
CA LYS A 392 2.54 30.71 1.79
C LYS A 392 1.31 30.28 1.01
N GLU A 393 0.72 31.23 0.32
CA GLU A 393 -0.38 30.97 -0.59
C GLU A 393 0.05 29.96 -1.66
N HIS A 394 -0.68 28.85 -1.76
CA HIS A 394 -0.39 27.81 -2.73
C HIS A 394 -0.65 28.36 -4.16
N PRO A 395 0.17 27.99 -5.16
CA PRO A 395 -0.04 28.45 -6.54
C PRO A 395 -1.38 27.98 -7.14
N LEU A 396 -1.92 26.86 -6.66
CA LEU A 396 -3.26 26.40 -7.04
C LEU A 396 -4.30 26.96 -6.08
N LYS A 397 -5.28 27.71 -6.63
CA LYS A 397 -6.32 28.38 -5.83
C LYS A 397 -7.10 27.42 -4.91
N ARG A 398 -7.37 26.19 -5.34
CA ARG A 398 -8.10 25.18 -4.56
C ARG A 398 -7.33 24.62 -3.36
N MET A 399 -6.02 24.89 -3.27
CA MET A 399 -5.15 24.49 -2.16
C MET A 399 -4.75 25.65 -1.23
N GLN A 400 -5.27 26.86 -1.47
CA GLN A 400 -4.86 28.07 -0.76
C GLN A 400 -5.39 28.15 0.68
N ASP A 401 -6.34 27.34 1.05
CA ASP A 401 -6.87 27.21 2.41
C ASP A 401 -6.00 26.33 3.30
N ARG A 402 -5.18 25.46 2.72
CA ARG A 402 -4.30 24.55 3.44
C ARG A 402 -2.97 25.24 3.80
N LYS A 403 -2.85 25.73 5.03
CA LYS A 403 -1.71 26.56 5.47
C LYS A 403 -0.90 25.96 6.60
N THR A 404 -1.36 24.89 7.22
CA THR A 404 -0.72 24.25 8.37
C THR A 404 -0.95 22.75 8.34
N ASP A 405 -0.05 21.99 8.98
CA ASP A 405 -0.36 20.61 9.36
C ASP A 405 -1.43 20.64 10.44
N ASP A 406 -2.60 20.12 10.15
CA ASP A 406 -3.77 20.23 11.03
C ASP A 406 -3.77 19.09 12.06
N THR A 407 -2.81 19.17 12.98
CA THR A 407 -2.64 18.20 14.06
C THR A 407 -3.68 18.34 15.18
N GLU A 408 -4.49 19.40 15.13
CA GLU A 408 -5.54 19.65 16.12
C GLU A 408 -6.91 19.13 15.71
N ILE A 409 -7.10 18.72 14.47
CA ILE A 409 -8.34 18.10 14.01
C ILE A 409 -8.62 16.84 14.82
N GLY A 410 -9.84 16.69 15.27
CA GLY A 410 -10.29 15.55 16.05
C GLY A 410 -10.11 15.70 17.56
N THR A 411 -9.54 16.79 18.06
CA THR A 411 -9.55 17.07 19.49
C THR A 411 -10.86 17.73 19.90
N ILE A 412 -11.43 17.31 21.02
CA ILE A 412 -12.56 18.03 21.61
C ILE A 412 -12.12 19.42 22.05
N LYS A 413 -12.96 20.42 21.87
CA LYS A 413 -12.66 21.85 22.18
C LYS A 413 -12.12 22.09 23.60
N SER A 414 -12.52 21.25 24.57
CA SER A 414 -12.03 21.32 25.95
C SER A 414 -10.63 20.73 26.15
N ALA A 415 -10.19 19.82 25.30
CA ALA A 415 -8.87 19.18 25.33
C ALA A 415 -7.83 19.89 24.45
N ALA A 416 -8.27 20.75 23.52
CA ALA A 416 -7.44 21.40 22.50
C ALA A 416 -6.34 22.34 23.07
N LYS A 417 -6.25 22.52 24.38
CA LYS A 417 -5.22 23.39 25.00
C LYS A 417 -3.83 22.76 25.13
N SER A 418 -3.64 21.49 24.79
CA SER A 418 -2.39 20.79 25.09
C SER A 418 -1.78 19.95 23.95
N THR A 419 -2.41 19.84 22.79
CA THR A 419 -1.99 18.86 21.78
C THR A 419 -1.51 19.46 20.46
N GLY A 420 -1.54 20.76 20.27
CA GLY A 420 -1.16 21.40 19.02
C GLY A 420 0.35 21.38 18.77
N PHE A 421 0.76 20.89 17.59
CA PHE A 421 2.07 21.18 17.05
C PHE A 421 2.16 22.67 16.72
N THR A 422 2.90 23.42 17.52
CA THR A 422 3.29 24.78 17.18
C THR A 422 4.70 24.72 16.61
N PRO A 423 4.93 25.05 15.34
CA PRO A 423 6.28 25.11 14.79
C PRO A 423 7.13 26.03 15.69
N ALA A 424 8.26 25.53 16.17
CA ALA A 424 9.18 26.35 16.93
C ALA A 424 9.56 27.58 16.08
N LYS A 425 9.39 28.79 16.64
CA LYS A 425 9.86 29.99 15.94
C LYS A 425 11.33 29.82 15.64
N PRO A 426 11.80 30.11 14.41
CA PRO A 426 13.19 29.99 14.05
C PRO A 426 14.05 30.76 15.07
N GLN A 427 14.93 30.04 15.76
CA GLN A 427 15.92 30.70 16.61
C GLN A 427 16.81 31.55 15.71
N LYS A 428 16.80 32.83 15.90
CA LYS A 428 17.75 33.76 15.27
C LYS A 428 19.15 33.25 15.61
N LYS A 429 19.88 32.79 14.58
CA LYS A 429 21.32 32.48 14.72
C LYS A 429 21.97 33.70 15.36
N SER A 430 22.46 33.57 16.59
CA SER A 430 23.31 34.57 17.19
C SER A 430 24.54 34.71 16.31
N LYS A 431 24.77 35.88 15.74
CA LYS A 431 26.04 36.20 15.10
C LYS A 431 27.11 36.06 16.21
N GLN A 432 27.83 34.95 16.18
CA GLN A 432 29.11 34.89 16.88
C GLN A 432 30.01 35.90 16.18
N ALA A 433 30.37 36.93 16.91
CA ALA A 433 31.35 37.91 16.50
C ALA A 433 32.70 37.19 16.37
N GLU A 434 33.27 37.25 15.20
CA GLU A 434 34.69 36.98 15.01
C GLU A 434 35.49 37.95 15.89
N LYS A 435 36.29 37.39 16.75
CA LYS A 435 37.49 38.04 17.32
C LYS A 435 38.66 37.06 17.17
#